data_cfd49fbaface929a61c31a40a7526611
#
_entry.id   cfd49fbaface929a61c31a40a7526611
#
_cell.length_a   1.000
_cell.length_b   1.000
_cell.length_c   1.000
_cell.angle_alpha   90.00
_cell.angle_beta   90.00
_cell.angle_gamma   90.00
#
_symmetry.space_group_name_H-M   'P 1'
#
loop_
_entity.id
_entity.type
_entity.pdbx_description
1 polymer ?
#
loop_
_entity_poly.entity_id
_entity_poly.type
_entity_poly.pdbx_seq_one_letter_code
_entity_poly.pdbx_strand_id
1 'polypeptide(L)' 'MPLKPREMEKIILADGWVFKEQNGSHRQYVHPTKEGKVTIPFHKGKELDRRTELSIRRQAGLK' A
#
# COMPACT_ATOMS: atom_id res chain seq x y z
N MET A 1 10.91 -12.02 5.28
CA MET A 1 10.93 -11.97 3.82
C MET A 1 10.24 -10.69 3.34
N PRO A 2 10.83 -9.99 2.37
CA PRO A 2 10.20 -8.78 1.87
C PRO A 2 8.91 -9.10 1.11
N LEU A 3 7.95 -8.20 1.24
CA LEU A 3 6.68 -8.36 0.56
C LEU A 3 6.72 -7.78 -0.83
N LYS A 4 5.96 -8.37 -1.73
CA LYS A 4 5.74 -7.80 -3.04
C LYS A 4 4.63 -6.75 -2.94
N PRO A 5 4.64 -5.73 -3.83
CA PRO A 5 3.59 -4.72 -3.80
C PRO A 5 2.19 -5.31 -3.84
N ARG A 6 1.99 -6.36 -4.64
CA ARG A 6 0.68 -7.00 -4.73
C ARG A 6 0.25 -7.62 -3.41
N GLU A 7 1.19 -8.17 -2.66
CA GLU A 7 0.89 -8.75 -1.36
C GLU A 7 0.48 -7.67 -0.37
N MET A 8 1.18 -6.54 -0.39
CA MET A 8 0.83 -5.41 0.47
C MET A 8 -0.54 -4.85 0.08
N GLU A 9 -0.84 -4.81 -1.21
CA GLU A 9 -2.15 -4.38 -1.67
C GLU A 9 -3.25 -5.25 -1.08
N LYS A 10 -3.07 -6.57 -1.09
CA LYS A 10 -4.06 -7.48 -0.52
C LYS A 10 -4.29 -7.19 0.96
N ILE A 11 -3.22 -6.90 1.67
CA ILE A 11 -3.31 -6.60 3.11
C ILE A 11 -4.17 -5.36 3.35
N ILE A 12 -3.89 -4.28 2.62
CA ILE A 12 -4.65 -3.05 2.85
C ILE A 12 -6.07 -3.15 2.31
N LEU A 13 -6.29 -3.86 1.22
CA LEU A 13 -7.65 -4.05 0.73
C LEU A 13 -8.50 -4.83 1.74
N ALA A 14 -7.89 -5.80 2.43
CA ALA A 14 -8.58 -6.55 3.47
C ALA A 14 -8.94 -5.65 4.66
N ASP A 15 -8.21 -4.56 4.86
CA ASP A 15 -8.48 -3.60 5.92
C ASP A 15 -9.54 -2.56 5.52
N GLY A 16 -10.00 -2.60 4.28
CA GLY A 16 -11.02 -1.70 3.81
C GLY A 16 -10.55 -0.58 2.89
N TRP A 17 -9.25 -0.54 2.60
CA TRP A 17 -8.73 0.46 1.66
C TRP A 17 -9.20 0.16 0.25
N VAL A 18 -9.45 1.20 -0.52
CA VAL A 18 -9.99 1.08 -1.88
C VAL A 18 -9.06 1.79 -2.85
N PHE A 19 -8.79 1.14 -3.98
CA PHE A 19 -7.96 1.74 -5.02
C PHE A 19 -8.61 3.03 -5.53
N LYS A 20 -7.82 4.10 -5.60
CA LYS A 20 -8.30 5.38 -6.09
C LYS A 20 -7.74 5.70 -7.48
N GLU A 21 -6.42 5.73 -7.57
CA GLU A 21 -5.79 6.09 -8.85
C GLU A 21 -4.34 5.61 -8.88
N GLN A 22 -3.77 5.60 -10.06
CA GLN A 22 -2.38 5.22 -10.24
C GLN A 22 -1.66 6.31 -11.01
N ASN A 23 -0.53 6.76 -10.47
CA ASN A 23 0.35 7.72 -11.13
C ASN A 23 1.68 7.02 -11.37
N GLY A 24 1.96 6.67 -12.64
CA GLY A 24 3.17 5.92 -12.96
C GLY A 24 3.14 4.59 -12.23
N SER A 25 4.15 4.32 -11.44
CA SER A 25 4.25 3.07 -10.68
C SER A 25 3.65 3.18 -9.28
N HIS A 26 3.10 4.34 -8.91
CA HIS A 26 2.53 4.53 -7.57
C HIS A 26 1.03 4.40 -7.60
N ARG A 27 0.49 3.44 -6.85
CA ARG A 27 -0.96 3.27 -6.70
C ARG A 27 -1.41 3.90 -5.40
N GLN A 28 -2.49 4.67 -5.47
CA GLN A 28 -3.02 5.38 -4.31
C GLN A 28 -4.35 4.79 -3.90
N TYR A 29 -4.55 4.68 -2.58
CA TYR A 29 -5.73 4.07 -2.00
C TYR A 29 -6.34 5.01 -0.96
N VAL A 30 -7.67 4.95 -0.81
CA VAL A 30 -8.40 5.72 0.19
C VAL A 30 -9.24 4.78 1.02
N HIS A 31 -9.69 5.24 2.17
CA HIS A 31 -10.49 4.43 3.08
C HIS A 31 -11.76 5.19 3.44
N PRO A 32 -12.92 4.49 3.53
CA PRO A 32 -14.18 5.17 3.83
C PRO A 32 -14.25 5.76 5.23
N THR A 33 -13.50 5.22 6.20
CA THR A 33 -13.54 5.69 7.57
C THR A 33 -12.21 6.17 8.12
N LYS A 34 -11.11 5.84 7.47
CA LYS A 34 -9.78 6.28 7.90
C LYS A 34 -9.34 7.47 7.07
N GLU A 35 -8.72 8.45 7.71
CA GLU A 35 -8.23 9.62 6.99
C GLU A 35 -6.91 9.32 6.27
N GLY A 36 -6.56 10.21 5.32
CA GLY A 36 -5.33 10.10 4.58
C GLY A 36 -5.44 9.16 3.42
N LYS A 37 -4.29 8.79 2.89
CA LYS A 37 -4.23 7.86 1.77
C LYS A 37 -2.98 7.01 1.89
N VAL A 38 -3.01 5.85 1.23
CA VAL A 38 -1.88 4.94 1.20
C VAL A 38 -1.33 4.92 -0.23
N THR A 39 -0.02 5.00 -0.35
CA THR A 39 0.64 4.92 -1.64
C THR A 39 1.56 3.70 -1.64
N ILE A 40 1.36 2.82 -2.61
CA ILE A 40 2.18 1.63 -2.77
C ILE A 40 2.94 1.74 -4.10
N PRO A 41 4.28 1.69 -4.08
CA PRO A 41 5.05 1.68 -5.33
C PRO A 41 5.01 0.29 -5.95
N PHE A 42 4.55 0.23 -7.20
CA PHE A 42 4.50 -1.02 -7.96
C PHE A 42 5.60 -1.01 -9.01
N HIS A 43 6.82 -1.28 -8.59
CA HIS A 43 7.94 -1.40 -9.52
C HIS A 43 8.02 -2.83 -10.00
N LYS A 44 7.92 -2.99 -11.32
CA LYS A 44 7.89 -4.30 -11.93
C LYS A 44 9.10 -5.14 -11.50
N GLY A 45 8.83 -6.34 -11.03
CA GLY A 45 9.87 -7.28 -10.64
C GLY A 45 10.60 -6.96 -9.35
N LYS A 46 10.16 -5.94 -8.61
CA LYS A 46 10.81 -5.56 -7.37
C LYS A 46 9.91 -5.77 -6.16
N GLU A 47 10.52 -6.16 -5.07
CA GLU A 47 9.83 -6.30 -3.80
C GLU A 47 9.93 -4.99 -3.02
N LEU A 48 9.02 -4.81 -2.06
CA LEU A 48 9.08 -3.64 -1.18
C LEU A 48 10.21 -3.86 -0.17
N ASP A 49 11.04 -2.84 0.04
CA ASP A 49 12.02 -2.95 1.09
C ASP A 49 11.31 -2.80 2.43
N ARG A 50 12.00 -3.18 3.50
CA ARG A 50 11.39 -3.19 4.83
C ARG A 50 10.93 -1.79 5.27
N ARG A 51 11.71 -0.77 4.94
CA ARG A 51 11.38 0.59 5.32
C ARG A 51 10.10 1.06 4.62
N THR A 52 9.98 0.77 3.33
CA THR A 52 8.79 1.11 2.57
C THR A 52 7.58 0.34 3.09
N GLU A 53 7.75 -0.94 3.38
CA GLU A 53 6.67 -1.76 3.92
C GLU A 53 6.15 -1.17 5.23
N LEU A 54 7.06 -0.82 6.14
CA LEU A 54 6.67 -0.24 7.42
C LEU A 54 5.97 1.10 7.26
N SER A 55 6.45 1.90 6.30
CA SER A 55 5.82 3.18 6.01
C SER A 55 4.38 3.00 5.52
N ILE A 56 4.17 2.03 4.64
CA ILE A 56 2.82 1.75 4.12
C ILE A 56 1.92 1.25 5.25
N ARG A 57 2.40 0.37 6.10
CA ARG A 57 1.62 -0.13 7.22
C ARG A 57 1.21 1.01 8.15
N ARG A 58 2.12 1.97 8.36
CA ARG A 58 1.83 3.13 9.19
C ARG A 58 0.78 4.02 8.54
N GLN A 59 0.92 4.27 7.23
CA GLN A 59 -0.07 5.06 6.49
C GLN A 59 -1.45 4.42 6.57
N ALA A 60 -1.50 3.10 6.49
CA ALA A 60 -2.75 2.36 6.50
C ALA A 60 -3.32 2.17 7.91
N GLY A 61 -2.61 2.59 8.93
CA GLY A 61 -3.06 2.42 10.31
C GLY A 61 -2.98 0.98 10.79
N LEU A 62 -2.13 0.17 10.18
CA LEU A 62 -1.91 -1.21 10.60
C LEU A 62 -0.83 -1.26 11.69
N LYS A 63 -0.99 -2.20 12.59
CA LYS A 63 -0.02 -2.40 13.68
C LYS A 63 1.01 -3.45 13.33
#